data_f5db0db2455672be3ae4375c90c925d2
#
_entry.id   f5db0db2455672be3ae4375c90c925d2
#
_cell.length_a   1.000
_cell.length_b   1.000
_cell.length_c   1.000
_cell.angle_alpha   90.00
_cell.angle_beta   90.00
_cell.angle_gamma   90.00
#
_symmetry.space_group_name_H-M   'P 1'
#
loop_
_entity.id
_entity.type
_entity.pdbx_description
1 polymer ?
#
loop_
_entity_poly.entity_id
_entity_poly.type
_entity_poly.pdbx_seq_one_letter_code
_entity_poly.pdbx_strand_id
1 'polypeptide(L)'
;MKNNIIIAITLIFALKMNAQTTIIPNQDTRVITTGMPFLLIAPDARAAGMGDMGVATSPDAFSQKWNSSKNVFATSKSGVSLSYTPYLSKLVNDIGIGYLSYFNRLNEQSAFGVSFTYFSLGEIEFVEDEDSTPLIQKPNELALDVSYALRLSDRFGMSVAMRYLRSDLKLNTGNQDISPASTFGVDINGYYQSEEEAFNDFNGRWRAGFAIQNLGPKFKYDEGGQDNFQPTNLRVGAGFDFIFDQYNKVAVTAEVSKLLVPTPPVYGTEREFTDNNGNGVYDADTDDLGNVVNSNVIIEGKDPDVSFISGIFQSFGDAPGGFNEELKEFTYALGAEYLYQESFAFRAGYFNENESKGARKFFALGAGFKYNVINVDLSYLFSSSKVQSPLESTLRFSLTFNLGAGTYSEY
;
A
#
# COMPACT_ATOMS: atom_id res chain seq x y z
N MET A 1 23.58 -34.98 -66.06
CA MET A 1 23.72 -35.29 -64.60
C MET A 1 24.42 -34.18 -63.82
N LYS A 2 25.49 -33.52 -64.35
CA LYS A 2 26.15 -32.40 -63.59
C LYS A 2 25.22 -31.20 -63.29
N ASN A 3 24.36 -30.80 -64.22
CA ASN A 3 23.49 -29.62 -64.04
C ASN A 3 22.36 -29.88 -63.00
N ASN A 4 21.89 -31.10 -62.90
CA ASN A 4 20.84 -31.44 -61.89
C ASN A 4 21.39 -31.51 -60.46
N ILE A 5 22.69 -31.79 -60.29
CA ILE A 5 23.36 -31.81 -58.99
C ILE A 5 23.59 -30.37 -58.51
N ILE A 6 23.94 -29.43 -59.39
CA ILE A 6 24.12 -28.00 -59.06
C ILE A 6 22.78 -27.40 -58.65
N ILE A 7 21.67 -27.69 -59.36
CA ILE A 7 20.31 -27.23 -59.00
C ILE A 7 19.89 -27.81 -57.67
N ALA A 8 20.15 -29.09 -57.36
CA ALA A 8 19.82 -29.71 -56.05
C ALA A 8 20.64 -29.09 -54.90
N ILE A 9 21.92 -28.80 -55.12
CA ILE A 9 22.77 -28.12 -54.12
C ILE A 9 22.31 -26.68 -53.88
N THR A 10 21.91 -25.96 -54.90
CA THR A 10 21.37 -24.58 -54.79
C THR A 10 20.00 -24.59 -54.08
N LEU A 11 19.14 -25.59 -54.32
CA LEU A 11 17.87 -25.74 -53.62
C LEU A 11 18.05 -26.11 -52.12
N ILE A 12 19.09 -26.89 -51.81
CA ILE A 12 19.39 -27.30 -50.40
C ILE A 12 19.96 -26.10 -49.63
N PHE A 13 20.70 -25.21 -50.29
CA PHE A 13 21.19 -23.96 -49.68
C PHE A 13 20.09 -22.91 -49.53
N ALA A 14 19.05 -22.90 -50.36
CA ALA A 14 17.92 -22.00 -50.28
C ALA A 14 16.91 -22.37 -49.13
N LEU A 15 17.03 -23.58 -48.56
CA LEU A 15 16.13 -24.07 -47.48
C LEU A 15 16.65 -23.80 -46.07
N LYS A 16 17.74 -23.08 -45.89
CA LYS A 16 18.23 -22.64 -44.59
C LYS A 16 18.05 -21.12 -44.37
N MET A 17 16.93 -20.57 -44.73
CA MET A 17 16.47 -19.31 -44.12
C MET A 17 15.83 -19.66 -42.75
N ASN A 18 16.67 -19.91 -41.75
CA ASN A 18 16.20 -19.83 -40.38
C ASN A 18 15.82 -18.36 -40.15
N ALA A 19 14.56 -18.09 -39.93
CA ALA A 19 14.18 -16.78 -39.42
C ALA A 19 14.96 -16.57 -38.10
N GLN A 20 15.86 -15.61 -38.13
CA GLN A 20 16.59 -15.19 -36.95
C GLN A 20 15.63 -14.35 -36.11
N THR A 21 15.62 -14.55 -34.81
CA THR A 21 14.80 -13.76 -33.88
C THR A 21 15.70 -12.99 -32.94
N THR A 22 15.24 -11.80 -32.55
CA THR A 22 15.84 -10.98 -31.51
C THR A 22 14.79 -10.57 -30.49
N ILE A 23 15.21 -10.35 -29.27
CA ILE A 23 14.31 -9.88 -28.20
C ILE A 23 14.63 -8.42 -27.90
N ILE A 24 13.65 -7.55 -28.11
CA ILE A 24 13.75 -6.12 -27.82
C ILE A 24 13.06 -5.86 -26.49
N PRO A 25 13.78 -5.30 -25.48
CA PRO A 25 13.17 -4.95 -24.19
C PRO A 25 12.07 -3.91 -24.35
N ASN A 26 10.95 -4.13 -23.67
CA ASN A 26 9.88 -3.13 -23.56
C ASN A 26 10.26 -2.09 -22.51
N GLN A 27 9.76 -0.85 -22.69
CA GLN A 27 9.89 0.21 -21.71
C GLN A 27 8.68 0.21 -20.77
N ASP A 28 8.62 -0.78 -19.87
CA ASP A 28 7.52 -0.94 -18.93
C ASP A 28 7.84 -0.29 -17.59
N THR A 29 6.78 0.12 -16.88
CA THR A 29 6.92 0.63 -15.51
C THR A 29 7.35 -0.50 -14.56
N ARG A 30 8.19 -0.15 -13.59
CA ARG A 30 8.69 -1.06 -12.55
C ARG A 30 7.92 -0.89 -11.22
N VAL A 31 6.83 -0.15 -11.24
CA VAL A 31 5.96 0.07 -10.09
C VAL A 31 5.12 -1.18 -9.84
N ILE A 32 5.15 -1.67 -8.60
CA ILE A 32 4.31 -2.80 -8.20
C ILE A 32 2.85 -2.31 -8.14
N THR A 33 1.99 -2.95 -8.94
CA THR A 33 0.56 -2.65 -8.98
C THR A 33 -0.23 -3.73 -8.26
N THR A 34 -1.26 -3.32 -7.53
CA THR A 34 -2.14 -4.22 -6.79
C THR A 34 -3.60 -3.85 -7.03
N GLY A 35 -4.48 -4.79 -6.80
CA GLY A 35 -5.89 -4.47 -6.68
C GLY A 35 -6.19 -3.75 -5.35
N MET A 36 -7.25 -2.96 -5.32
CA MET A 36 -7.73 -2.22 -4.14
C MET A 36 -6.65 -1.37 -3.44
N PRO A 37 -5.89 -0.54 -4.17
CA PRO A 37 -4.76 0.22 -3.61
C PRO A 37 -5.18 1.25 -2.54
N PHE A 38 -6.47 1.58 -2.41
CA PHE A 38 -6.99 2.46 -1.38
C PHE A 38 -6.67 1.97 0.04
N LEU A 39 -6.45 0.66 0.22
CA LEU A 39 -6.06 0.06 1.49
C LEU A 39 -4.68 0.54 1.99
N LEU A 40 -3.83 1.06 1.11
CA LEU A 40 -2.51 1.60 1.46
C LEU A 40 -2.56 3.09 1.87
N ILE A 41 -3.70 3.75 1.69
CA ILE A 41 -3.83 5.17 2.02
C ILE A 41 -4.07 5.31 3.54
N ALA A 42 -3.33 6.25 4.17
CA ALA A 42 -3.54 6.61 5.56
C ALA A 42 -4.86 7.39 5.71
N PRO A 43 -5.85 6.87 6.43
CA PRO A 43 -7.14 7.54 6.53
C PRO A 43 -7.18 8.59 7.63
N ASP A 44 -6.27 8.54 8.62
CA ASP A 44 -6.34 9.38 9.81
C ASP A 44 -5.28 10.48 9.83
N ALA A 45 -5.64 11.61 10.45
CA ALA A 45 -4.80 12.79 10.52
C ALA A 45 -3.59 12.63 11.46
N ARG A 46 -3.67 11.80 12.51
CA ARG A 46 -2.55 11.58 13.42
C ARG A 46 -1.40 10.87 12.71
N ALA A 47 -1.67 9.71 12.11
CA ALA A 47 -0.66 8.96 11.36
C ALA A 47 -0.15 9.75 10.16
N ALA A 48 -1.05 10.45 9.46
CA ALA A 48 -0.70 11.30 8.34
C ALA A 48 0.26 12.44 8.72
N GLY A 49 0.04 13.08 9.87
CA GLY A 49 0.95 14.10 10.40
C GLY A 49 2.33 13.57 10.81
N MET A 50 2.47 12.25 10.93
CA MET A 50 3.72 11.56 11.27
C MET A 50 4.36 10.83 10.08
N GLY A 51 3.92 11.10 8.83
CA GLY A 51 4.48 10.46 7.63
C GLY A 51 3.82 9.13 7.28
N ASP A 52 2.51 8.99 7.46
CA ASP A 52 1.69 7.83 7.13
C ASP A 52 2.15 6.53 7.84
N MET A 53 2.52 6.66 9.13
CA MET A 53 2.96 5.54 9.97
C MET A 53 2.05 5.31 11.17
N GLY A 54 2.01 4.08 11.65
CA GLY A 54 1.14 3.75 12.78
C GLY A 54 1.41 2.41 13.46
N VAL A 55 2.32 1.58 12.93
CA VAL A 55 2.52 0.21 13.44
C VAL A 55 3.11 0.18 14.85
N ALA A 56 3.98 1.15 15.19
CA ALA A 56 4.67 1.23 16.48
C ALA A 56 4.40 2.54 17.24
N THR A 57 3.44 3.37 16.80
CA THR A 57 2.98 4.54 17.56
C THR A 57 2.23 4.13 18.83
N SER A 58 2.11 5.03 19.81
CA SER A 58 1.30 4.75 21.01
C SER A 58 -0.16 4.40 20.65
N PRO A 59 -0.84 3.58 21.47
CA PRO A 59 -2.21 3.16 21.23
C PRO A 59 -3.19 4.34 21.10
N ASP A 60 -4.11 4.23 20.14
CA ASP A 60 -5.20 5.18 19.92
C ASP A 60 -6.40 4.49 19.28
N ALA A 61 -7.48 5.22 19.01
CA ALA A 61 -8.67 4.65 18.39
C ALA A 61 -8.48 4.29 16.90
N PHE A 62 -7.42 4.79 16.24
CA PHE A 62 -7.05 4.40 14.87
C PHE A 62 -6.11 3.19 14.81
N SER A 63 -5.73 2.62 15.96
CA SER A 63 -4.91 1.41 16.03
C SER A 63 -5.51 0.24 15.25
N GLN A 64 -6.82 0.19 15.09
CA GLN A 64 -7.53 -0.81 14.27
C GLN A 64 -7.03 -0.83 12.81
N LYS A 65 -6.68 0.32 12.23
CA LYS A 65 -6.14 0.42 10.87
C LYS A 65 -4.69 -0.04 10.76
N TRP A 66 -3.88 0.35 11.74
CA TRP A 66 -2.42 0.23 11.64
C TRP A 66 -1.86 -1.04 12.28
N ASN A 67 -2.32 -1.31 13.49
CA ASN A 67 -1.90 -2.45 14.30
C ASN A 67 -2.92 -2.66 15.42
N SER A 68 -3.89 -3.53 15.20
CA SER A 68 -4.99 -3.76 16.14
C SER A 68 -4.54 -4.40 17.45
N SER A 69 -3.32 -4.96 17.52
CA SER A 69 -2.77 -5.47 18.79
C SER A 69 -2.52 -4.37 19.83
N LYS A 70 -2.40 -3.11 19.42
CA LYS A 70 -2.29 -1.95 20.33
C LYS A 70 -3.55 -1.74 21.18
N ASN A 71 -4.70 -2.22 20.73
CA ASN A 71 -5.97 -2.03 21.44
C ASN A 71 -5.96 -2.59 22.86
N VAL A 72 -5.18 -3.65 23.16
CA VAL A 72 -5.05 -4.20 24.53
C VAL A 72 -4.18 -3.35 25.46
N PHE A 73 -3.46 -2.36 24.89
CA PHE A 73 -2.64 -1.40 25.64
C PHE A 73 -3.32 -0.02 25.77
N ALA A 74 -4.49 0.17 25.18
CA ALA A 74 -5.23 1.42 25.31
C ALA A 74 -5.63 1.70 26.76
N THR A 75 -5.47 2.93 27.25
CA THR A 75 -5.87 3.32 28.61
C THR A 75 -7.38 3.52 28.73
N SER A 76 -8.08 3.79 27.65
CA SER A 76 -9.53 3.88 27.59
C SER A 76 -10.16 2.49 27.42
N LYS A 77 -11.35 2.31 28.01
CA LYS A 77 -12.11 1.06 27.88
C LYS A 77 -12.56 0.83 26.44
N SER A 78 -12.99 1.89 25.76
CA SER A 78 -13.40 1.84 24.36
C SER A 78 -13.12 3.16 23.65
N GLY A 79 -13.06 3.12 22.34
CA GLY A 79 -12.90 4.30 21.51
C GLY A 79 -13.66 4.19 20.20
N VAL A 80 -14.18 5.32 19.75
CA VAL A 80 -14.77 5.50 18.42
C VAL A 80 -13.94 6.52 17.69
N SER A 81 -13.59 6.26 16.45
CA SER A 81 -12.90 7.25 15.60
C SER A 81 -13.58 7.41 14.25
N LEU A 82 -13.58 8.64 13.76
CA LEU A 82 -14.07 9.02 12.44
C LEU A 82 -13.02 9.88 11.77
N SER A 83 -12.75 9.62 10.51
CA SER A 83 -11.89 10.49 9.71
C SER A 83 -12.37 10.62 8.29
N TYR A 84 -11.98 11.72 7.67
CA TYR A 84 -12.18 11.96 6.25
C TYR A 84 -10.90 12.51 5.63
N THR A 85 -10.48 11.89 4.53
CA THR A 85 -9.30 12.27 3.76
C THR A 85 -9.73 12.56 2.32
N PRO A 86 -9.73 13.81 1.88
CA PRO A 86 -9.89 14.13 0.46
C PRO A 86 -8.76 13.50 -0.36
N TYR A 87 -9.07 13.05 -1.55
CA TYR A 87 -8.11 12.43 -2.46
C TYR A 87 -8.17 13.14 -3.80
N LEU A 88 -7.02 13.41 -4.44
CA LEU A 88 -6.94 14.19 -5.68
C LEU A 88 -7.63 15.58 -5.61
N SER A 89 -7.67 16.20 -4.44
CA SER A 89 -8.44 17.43 -4.16
C SER A 89 -8.06 18.63 -5.04
N LYS A 90 -6.88 18.61 -5.68
CA LYS A 90 -6.49 19.61 -6.69
C LYS A 90 -7.19 19.44 -8.04
N LEU A 91 -7.69 18.25 -8.34
CA LEU A 91 -8.30 17.92 -9.62
C LEU A 91 -9.83 17.84 -9.51
N VAL A 92 -10.33 17.19 -8.47
CA VAL A 92 -11.74 16.93 -8.23
C VAL A 92 -12.06 17.03 -6.74
N ASN A 93 -13.31 17.35 -6.39
CA ASN A 93 -13.69 17.60 -4.99
C ASN A 93 -14.55 16.47 -4.37
N ASP A 94 -14.86 15.44 -5.14
CA ASP A 94 -15.81 14.38 -4.79
C ASP A 94 -15.16 13.01 -4.56
N ILE A 95 -13.82 12.93 -4.73
CA ILE A 95 -13.04 11.74 -4.40
C ILE A 95 -12.51 11.85 -2.97
N GLY A 96 -12.73 10.80 -2.17
CA GLY A 96 -12.25 10.79 -0.79
C GLY A 96 -12.45 9.48 -0.07
N ILE A 97 -11.76 9.34 1.06
CA ILE A 97 -11.83 8.19 1.94
C ILE A 97 -12.47 8.60 3.26
N GLY A 98 -13.57 7.92 3.60
CA GLY A 98 -14.15 7.92 4.93
C GLY A 98 -13.69 6.70 5.71
N TYR A 99 -13.35 6.87 6.97
CA TYR A 99 -12.96 5.79 7.86
C TYR A 99 -13.67 5.93 9.21
N LEU A 100 -14.26 4.85 9.67
CA LEU A 100 -14.89 4.73 10.97
C LEU A 100 -14.32 3.52 11.70
N SER A 101 -13.95 3.66 12.97
CA SER A 101 -13.56 2.50 13.78
C SER A 101 -14.14 2.55 15.20
N TYR A 102 -14.25 1.39 15.77
CA TYR A 102 -14.60 1.17 17.17
C TYR A 102 -13.71 0.08 17.74
N PHE A 103 -13.18 0.29 18.92
CA PHE A 103 -12.57 -0.77 19.71
C PHE A 103 -13.16 -0.82 21.11
N ASN A 104 -13.09 -1.99 21.73
CA ASN A 104 -13.44 -2.16 23.14
C ASN A 104 -12.54 -3.19 23.80
N ARG A 105 -11.96 -2.82 24.92
CA ARG A 105 -11.26 -3.76 25.80
C ARG A 105 -12.30 -4.53 26.62
N LEU A 106 -12.28 -5.85 26.46
CA LEU A 106 -13.17 -6.75 27.21
C LEU A 106 -12.69 -6.91 28.65
N ASN A 107 -11.39 -6.96 28.83
CA ASN A 107 -10.68 -7.06 30.10
C ASN A 107 -9.23 -6.57 29.92
N GLU A 108 -8.35 -6.81 30.88
CA GLU A 108 -6.93 -6.42 30.81
C GLU A 108 -6.15 -7.16 29.72
N GLN A 109 -6.59 -8.35 29.32
CA GLN A 109 -5.88 -9.23 28.41
C GLN A 109 -6.42 -9.23 26.97
N SER A 110 -7.66 -8.76 26.76
CA SER A 110 -8.28 -8.89 25.45
C SER A 110 -9.08 -7.66 25.03
N ALA A 111 -9.06 -7.42 23.72
CA ALA A 111 -9.83 -6.37 23.08
C ALA A 111 -10.34 -6.85 21.72
N PHE A 112 -11.47 -6.31 21.29
CA PHE A 112 -11.93 -6.45 19.91
C PHE A 112 -12.02 -5.09 19.25
N GLY A 113 -11.95 -5.08 17.94
CA GLY A 113 -12.10 -3.88 17.12
C GLY A 113 -12.86 -4.15 15.83
N VAL A 114 -13.55 -3.12 15.36
CA VAL A 114 -14.27 -3.14 14.08
C VAL A 114 -13.93 -1.85 13.35
N SER A 115 -13.77 -1.89 12.03
CA SER A 115 -13.64 -0.68 11.23
C SER A 115 -14.34 -0.80 9.88
N PHE A 116 -14.73 0.33 9.36
CA PHE A 116 -15.33 0.47 8.04
C PHE A 116 -14.60 1.57 7.28
N THR A 117 -14.12 1.23 6.09
CA THR A 117 -13.49 2.15 5.15
C THR A 117 -14.38 2.25 3.91
N TYR A 118 -14.65 3.46 3.47
CA TYR A 118 -15.36 3.72 2.23
C TYR A 118 -14.55 4.70 1.37
N PHE A 119 -14.19 4.26 0.17
CA PHE A 119 -13.48 5.06 -0.81
C PHE A 119 -14.44 5.40 -1.96
N SER A 120 -14.80 6.66 -2.06
CA SER A 120 -15.56 7.20 -3.18
C SER A 120 -14.62 7.67 -4.27
N LEU A 121 -14.88 7.29 -5.52
CA LEU A 121 -14.16 7.77 -6.70
C LEU A 121 -14.92 8.89 -7.42
N GLY A 122 -15.91 9.48 -6.76
CA GLY A 122 -16.69 10.57 -7.30
C GLY A 122 -17.81 10.13 -8.23
N GLU A 123 -18.39 11.10 -8.93
CA GLU A 123 -19.43 10.89 -9.91
C GLU A 123 -18.86 10.98 -11.32
N ILE A 124 -19.11 9.96 -12.14
CA ILE A 124 -18.70 9.92 -13.55
C ILE A 124 -19.96 10.00 -14.40
N GLU A 125 -20.03 11.04 -15.23
CA GLU A 125 -21.13 11.25 -16.17
C GLU A 125 -20.72 10.70 -17.55
N PHE A 126 -21.52 9.76 -18.05
CA PHE A 126 -21.41 9.26 -19.42
C PHE A 126 -22.50 9.87 -20.28
N VAL A 127 -22.08 10.53 -21.33
CA VAL A 127 -22.98 11.11 -22.34
C VAL A 127 -22.73 10.36 -23.64
N GLU A 128 -23.75 9.68 -24.18
CA GLU A 128 -23.65 8.92 -25.41
C GLU A 128 -23.75 9.84 -26.64
N ASP A 129 -24.67 10.84 -26.59
CA ASP A 129 -24.85 11.87 -27.61
C ASP A 129 -25.18 13.21 -26.93
N GLU A 130 -25.02 14.33 -27.65
CA GLU A 130 -25.28 15.70 -27.15
C GLU A 130 -26.71 15.88 -26.55
N ASP A 131 -27.69 15.12 -27.05
CA ASP A 131 -29.09 15.18 -26.61
C ASP A 131 -29.46 14.06 -25.62
N SER A 132 -28.54 13.15 -25.26
CA SER A 132 -28.84 12.05 -24.36
C SER A 132 -28.77 12.49 -22.88
N THR A 133 -29.62 11.87 -22.05
CA THR A 133 -29.53 12.06 -20.59
C THR A 133 -28.27 11.42 -20.07
N PRO A 134 -27.40 12.15 -19.33
CA PRO A 134 -26.17 11.58 -18.76
C PRO A 134 -26.47 10.38 -17.86
N LEU A 135 -25.71 9.30 -18.05
CA LEU A 135 -25.70 8.16 -17.15
C LEU A 135 -24.68 8.44 -16.04
N ILE A 136 -25.16 8.71 -14.83
CA ILE A 136 -24.32 8.99 -13.67
C ILE A 136 -23.94 7.68 -12.99
N GLN A 137 -22.64 7.45 -12.82
CA GLN A 137 -22.09 6.31 -12.07
C GLN A 137 -21.22 6.79 -10.92
N LYS A 138 -21.23 6.02 -9.82
CA LYS A 138 -20.51 6.33 -8.57
C LYS A 138 -19.63 5.14 -8.17
N PRO A 139 -18.47 4.98 -8.84
CA PRO A 139 -17.55 3.89 -8.49
C PRO A 139 -17.08 4.04 -7.04
N ASN A 140 -16.99 2.92 -6.34
CA ASN A 140 -16.60 2.93 -4.95
C ASN A 140 -15.92 1.62 -4.54
N GLU A 141 -15.13 1.70 -3.49
CA GLU A 141 -14.54 0.55 -2.83
C GLU A 141 -14.80 0.62 -1.33
N LEU A 142 -14.97 -0.52 -0.69
CA LEU A 142 -15.18 -0.58 0.74
C LEU A 142 -14.41 -1.74 1.38
N ALA A 143 -14.06 -1.55 2.66
CA ALA A 143 -13.49 -2.57 3.52
C ALA A 143 -14.22 -2.58 4.87
N LEU A 144 -14.53 -3.78 5.35
CA LEU A 144 -15.06 -4.01 6.70
C LEU A 144 -14.10 -4.93 7.44
N ASP A 145 -13.57 -4.48 8.56
CA ASP A 145 -12.61 -5.21 9.37
C ASP A 145 -13.19 -5.58 10.73
N VAL A 146 -12.85 -6.78 11.20
CA VAL A 146 -13.10 -7.22 12.57
C VAL A 146 -11.82 -7.81 13.12
N SER A 147 -11.37 -7.35 14.28
CA SER A 147 -10.14 -7.83 14.92
C SER A 147 -10.37 -8.33 16.34
N TYR A 148 -9.51 -9.25 16.74
CA TYR A 148 -9.38 -9.69 18.10
C TYR A 148 -7.92 -9.64 18.54
N ALA A 149 -7.66 -8.98 19.65
CA ALA A 149 -6.32 -8.78 20.19
C ALA A 149 -6.20 -9.44 21.57
N LEU A 150 -5.04 -10.06 21.81
CA LEU A 150 -4.65 -10.67 23.06
C LEU A 150 -3.34 -10.09 23.56
N ARG A 151 -3.30 -9.74 24.83
CA ARG A 151 -2.09 -9.40 25.57
C ARG A 151 -1.47 -10.69 26.06
N LEU A 152 -0.35 -11.07 25.45
CA LEU A 152 0.35 -12.34 25.71
C LEU A 152 1.30 -12.24 26.91
N SER A 153 1.79 -11.02 27.18
CA SER A 153 2.54 -10.68 28.38
C SER A 153 2.26 -9.21 28.75
N ASP A 154 2.82 -8.75 29.87
CA ASP A 154 2.66 -7.34 30.30
C ASP A 154 3.14 -6.33 29.27
N ARG A 155 4.05 -6.74 28.40
CA ARG A 155 4.71 -5.88 27.43
C ARG A 155 4.43 -6.23 25.96
N PHE A 156 3.77 -7.37 25.69
CA PHE A 156 3.58 -7.83 24.31
C PHE A 156 2.17 -8.32 24.06
N GLY A 157 1.59 -7.86 22.96
CA GLY A 157 0.28 -8.27 22.47
C GLY A 157 0.33 -8.66 20.99
N MET A 158 -0.59 -9.53 20.61
CA MET A 158 -0.84 -9.91 19.21
C MET A 158 -2.30 -9.78 18.85
N SER A 159 -2.59 -9.65 17.58
CA SER A 159 -3.96 -9.65 17.07
C SER A 159 -4.05 -10.27 15.68
N VAL A 160 -5.24 -10.75 15.39
CA VAL A 160 -5.66 -11.14 14.04
C VAL A 160 -6.89 -10.30 13.68
N ALA A 161 -6.91 -9.79 12.44
CA ALA A 161 -8.08 -9.14 11.88
C ALA A 161 -8.52 -9.87 10.62
N MET A 162 -9.83 -9.99 10.42
CA MET A 162 -10.45 -10.42 9.18
C MET A 162 -11.02 -9.20 8.47
N ARG A 163 -10.84 -9.16 7.16
CA ARG A 163 -11.29 -8.07 6.29
C ARG A 163 -12.15 -8.61 5.18
N TYR A 164 -13.33 -8.05 5.02
CA TYR A 164 -14.15 -8.19 3.82
C TYR A 164 -13.92 -6.98 2.92
N LEU A 165 -13.67 -7.24 1.65
CA LEU A 165 -13.38 -6.25 0.62
C LEU A 165 -14.41 -6.33 -0.49
N ARG A 166 -14.87 -5.17 -0.96
CA ARG A 166 -15.73 -5.04 -2.14
C ARG A 166 -15.27 -3.86 -2.98
N SER A 167 -15.16 -4.07 -4.27
CA SER A 167 -14.83 -3.07 -5.27
C SER A 167 -15.94 -3.00 -6.33
N ASP A 168 -16.53 -1.85 -6.48
CA ASP A 168 -17.55 -1.54 -7.47
C ASP A 168 -17.04 -0.41 -8.38
N LEU A 169 -16.06 -0.76 -9.22
CA LEU A 169 -15.42 0.18 -10.15
C LEU A 169 -16.04 0.11 -11.55
N LYS A 170 -17.15 -0.62 -11.70
CA LYS A 170 -17.67 -0.95 -13.00
C LYS A 170 -18.46 0.20 -13.59
N LEU A 171 -18.11 0.49 -14.83
CA LEU A 171 -18.81 1.45 -15.66
C LEU A 171 -19.85 0.69 -16.47
N ASN A 172 -21.10 0.75 -16.04
CA ASN A 172 -22.20 0.06 -16.72
C ASN A 172 -22.56 0.80 -18.01
N THR A 173 -22.06 0.32 -19.14
CA THR A 173 -22.33 0.87 -20.47
C THR A 173 -23.57 0.25 -21.13
N GLY A 174 -24.50 -0.26 -20.34
CA GLY A 174 -25.86 -0.55 -20.80
C GLY A 174 -26.20 -2.00 -21.19
N ASN A 175 -25.26 -2.94 -21.31
CA ASN A 175 -25.53 -4.29 -21.82
C ASN A 175 -24.87 -5.47 -21.07
N GLN A 176 -24.27 -5.27 -19.91
CA GLN A 176 -23.68 -6.38 -19.15
C GLN A 176 -24.02 -6.25 -17.66
N ASP A 177 -24.59 -7.31 -17.09
CA ASP A 177 -24.77 -7.50 -15.66
C ASP A 177 -23.39 -7.74 -15.02
N ILE A 178 -22.68 -6.66 -14.72
CA ILE A 178 -21.36 -6.73 -14.15
C ILE A 178 -21.48 -6.65 -12.62
N SER A 179 -21.26 -7.76 -11.90
CA SER A 179 -21.30 -7.78 -10.44
C SER A 179 -20.00 -7.18 -9.83
N PRO A 180 -20.09 -6.47 -8.70
CA PRO A 180 -18.89 -5.99 -7.99
C PRO A 180 -17.94 -7.12 -7.58
N ALA A 181 -16.64 -6.86 -7.62
CA ALA A 181 -15.65 -7.79 -7.12
C ALA A 181 -15.66 -7.82 -5.59
N SER A 182 -15.50 -9.02 -5.01
CA SER A 182 -15.41 -9.18 -3.55
C SER A 182 -14.33 -10.20 -3.20
N THR A 183 -13.64 -9.96 -2.09
CA THR A 183 -12.60 -10.86 -1.58
C THR A 183 -12.45 -10.68 -0.07
N PHE A 184 -11.62 -11.54 0.53
CA PHE A 184 -11.30 -11.50 1.95
C PHE A 184 -9.80 -11.36 2.15
N GLY A 185 -9.42 -10.66 3.22
CA GLY A 185 -8.05 -10.55 3.68
C GLY A 185 -7.93 -10.84 5.16
N VAL A 186 -6.72 -11.11 5.60
CA VAL A 186 -6.37 -11.32 7.02
C VAL A 186 -5.17 -10.44 7.34
N ASP A 187 -5.20 -9.80 8.52
CA ASP A 187 -4.05 -9.11 9.08
C ASP A 187 -3.54 -9.85 10.32
N ILE A 188 -2.22 -9.90 10.47
CA ILE A 188 -1.53 -10.45 11.64
C ILE A 188 -0.64 -9.36 12.20
N ASN A 189 -0.84 -9.00 13.46
CA ASN A 189 -0.15 -7.89 14.08
C ASN A 189 0.47 -8.27 15.41
N GLY A 190 1.56 -7.59 15.75
CA GLY A 190 2.19 -7.68 17.07
C GLY A 190 2.68 -6.31 17.53
N TYR A 191 2.59 -6.07 18.82
CA TYR A 191 3.01 -4.83 19.45
C TYR A 191 3.69 -5.08 20.78
N TYR A 192 4.79 -4.40 20.98
CA TYR A 192 5.57 -4.40 22.21
C TYR A 192 5.64 -2.97 22.77
N GLN A 193 5.47 -2.85 24.09
CA GLN A 193 5.67 -1.61 24.83
C GLN A 193 6.41 -1.93 26.12
N SER A 194 7.55 -1.29 26.37
CA SER A 194 8.28 -1.45 27.62
C SER A 194 7.55 -0.74 28.77
N GLU A 195 7.94 -1.06 29.99
CA GLU A 195 7.69 -0.18 31.13
C GLU A 195 8.39 1.16 30.95
N GLU A 196 8.00 2.14 31.72
CA GLU A 196 8.68 3.40 31.81
C GLU A 196 9.97 3.23 32.62
N GLU A 197 11.09 3.54 32.00
CA GLU A 197 12.43 3.44 32.59
C GLU A 197 12.98 4.83 32.92
N ALA A 198 13.54 5.00 34.11
CA ALA A 198 14.13 6.26 34.51
C ALA A 198 15.55 6.42 33.92
N PHE A 199 15.75 7.55 33.23
CA PHE A 199 17.05 8.06 32.77
C PHE A 199 17.43 9.29 33.60
N ASN A 200 18.61 9.86 33.38
CA ASN A 200 19.09 10.95 34.24
C ASN A 200 18.17 12.20 34.22
N ASP A 201 17.70 12.61 33.04
CA ASP A 201 16.96 13.85 32.85
C ASP A 201 15.53 13.66 32.32
N PHE A 202 15.12 12.42 32.05
CA PHE A 202 13.80 12.06 31.55
C PHE A 202 13.49 10.59 31.84
N ASN A 203 12.25 10.21 31.74
CA ASN A 203 11.85 8.80 31.68
C ASN A 203 11.66 8.39 30.22
N GLY A 204 11.94 7.13 29.92
CA GLY A 204 11.84 6.61 28.56
C GLY A 204 10.98 5.37 28.45
N ARG A 205 10.35 5.19 27.27
CA ARG A 205 9.58 3.99 26.96
C ARG A 205 9.85 3.56 25.53
N TRP A 206 10.22 2.30 25.36
CA TRP A 206 10.38 1.68 24.05
C TRP A 206 9.07 1.12 23.52
N ARG A 207 8.88 1.26 22.23
CA ARG A 207 7.77 0.65 21.48
C ARG A 207 8.32 -0.03 20.25
N ALA A 208 7.75 -1.17 19.88
CA ALA A 208 8.01 -1.85 18.63
C ALA A 208 6.72 -2.50 18.13
N GLY A 209 6.60 -2.63 16.84
CA GLY A 209 5.42 -3.26 16.25
C GLY A 209 5.72 -3.84 14.87
N PHE A 210 4.95 -4.84 14.52
CA PHE A 210 4.88 -5.36 13.17
C PHE A 210 3.43 -5.59 12.76
N ALA A 211 3.19 -5.52 11.46
CA ALA A 211 1.91 -5.85 10.86
C ALA A 211 2.15 -6.50 9.49
N ILE A 212 1.51 -7.63 9.24
CA ILE A 212 1.34 -8.20 7.91
C ILE A 212 -0.12 -8.01 7.56
N GLN A 213 -0.40 -7.11 6.62
CA GLN A 213 -1.75 -6.67 6.30
C GLN A 213 -2.19 -7.17 4.93
N ASN A 214 -3.48 -7.35 4.74
CA ASN A 214 -4.11 -7.73 3.48
C ASN A 214 -3.63 -9.09 2.94
N LEU A 215 -3.34 -10.06 3.82
CA LEU A 215 -3.07 -11.44 3.41
C LEU A 215 -4.34 -12.06 2.82
N GLY A 216 -4.37 -12.33 1.55
CA GLY A 216 -5.56 -12.91 0.91
C GLY A 216 -5.32 -13.38 -0.51
N PRO A 217 -6.27 -14.15 -1.07
CA PRO A 217 -6.16 -14.67 -2.42
C PRO A 217 -6.17 -13.55 -3.47
N LYS A 218 -5.65 -13.84 -4.64
CA LYS A 218 -5.86 -13.04 -5.83
C LYS A 218 -7.35 -12.93 -6.13
N PHE A 219 -7.76 -11.84 -6.74
CA PHE A 219 -9.14 -11.63 -7.16
C PHE A 219 -9.21 -10.95 -8.52
N LYS A 220 -10.36 -11.04 -9.15
CA LYS A 220 -10.62 -10.43 -10.46
C LYS A 220 -11.65 -9.33 -10.32
N TYR A 221 -11.43 -8.23 -11.00
CA TYR A 221 -12.45 -7.18 -11.13
C TYR A 221 -13.58 -7.59 -12.08
N ASP A 222 -13.27 -8.41 -13.09
CA ASP A 222 -14.21 -8.89 -14.12
C ASP A 222 -14.05 -10.41 -14.30
N GLU A 223 -15.10 -11.13 -14.73
CA GLU A 223 -15.05 -12.58 -14.93
C GLU A 223 -13.99 -13.02 -15.96
N GLY A 224 -13.73 -12.21 -16.98
CA GLY A 224 -12.69 -12.41 -17.99
C GLY A 224 -11.37 -11.70 -17.71
N GLY A 225 -11.28 -10.98 -16.57
CA GLY A 225 -10.14 -10.14 -16.23
C GLY A 225 -8.93 -10.88 -15.68
N GLN A 226 -7.83 -10.15 -15.51
CA GLN A 226 -6.60 -10.67 -14.91
C GLN A 226 -6.74 -10.83 -13.40
N ASP A 227 -6.03 -11.81 -12.85
CA ASP A 227 -5.88 -11.98 -11.41
C ASP A 227 -5.02 -10.87 -10.80
N ASN A 228 -5.58 -10.16 -9.81
CA ASN A 228 -4.90 -9.09 -9.12
C ASN A 228 -4.52 -9.53 -7.70
N PHE A 229 -3.28 -9.25 -7.31
CA PHE A 229 -2.86 -9.40 -5.92
C PHE A 229 -3.53 -8.34 -5.04
N GLN A 230 -3.92 -8.73 -3.83
CA GLN A 230 -4.23 -7.76 -2.79
C GLN A 230 -2.94 -7.02 -2.38
N PRO A 231 -3.02 -5.79 -1.85
CA PRO A 231 -1.84 -5.05 -1.43
C PRO A 231 -1.30 -5.59 -0.10
N THR A 232 -0.86 -6.86 -0.12
CA THR A 232 -0.23 -7.49 1.04
C THR A 232 1.00 -6.71 1.42
N ASN A 233 1.05 -6.20 2.65
CA ASN A 233 2.07 -5.27 3.10
C ASN A 233 2.65 -5.69 4.44
N LEU A 234 3.98 -5.78 4.50
CA LEU A 234 4.73 -5.94 5.74
C LEU A 234 5.13 -4.56 6.24
N ARG A 235 4.81 -4.27 7.49
CA ARG A 235 5.22 -3.06 8.22
C ARG A 235 5.97 -3.45 9.48
N VAL A 236 7.10 -2.83 9.73
CA VAL A 236 7.88 -3.00 10.96
C VAL A 236 8.30 -1.62 11.45
N GLY A 237 8.10 -1.35 12.71
CA GLY A 237 8.44 -0.06 13.28
C GLY A 237 8.96 -0.16 14.71
N ALA A 238 9.66 0.88 15.10
CA ALA A 238 10.12 1.10 16.46
C ALA A 238 9.93 2.56 16.86
N GLY A 239 9.67 2.80 18.12
CA GLY A 239 9.52 4.13 18.67
C GLY A 239 10.09 4.24 20.08
N PHE A 240 10.38 5.46 20.46
CA PHE A 240 10.83 5.80 21.79
C PHE A 240 10.11 7.06 22.28
N ASP A 241 9.61 7.00 23.52
CA ASP A 241 8.97 8.11 24.19
C ASP A 241 9.98 8.73 25.17
N PHE A 242 10.27 10.00 25.01
CA PHE A 242 10.98 10.84 25.96
C PHE A 242 9.95 11.54 26.84
N ILE A 243 9.86 11.15 28.11
CA ILE A 243 8.91 11.68 29.09
C ILE A 243 9.70 12.61 30.02
N PHE A 244 9.69 13.90 29.72
CA PHE A 244 10.48 14.88 30.45
C PHE A 244 9.87 15.21 31.81
N ASP A 245 8.57 15.32 31.85
CA ASP A 245 7.78 15.56 33.05
C ASP A 245 6.31 15.18 32.81
N GLN A 246 5.44 15.46 33.77
CA GLN A 246 3.99 15.19 33.65
C GLN A 246 3.27 15.97 32.54
N TYR A 247 3.92 16.99 31.97
CA TYR A 247 3.33 17.88 30.96
C TYR A 247 3.97 17.71 29.59
N ASN A 248 5.21 17.26 29.53
CA ASN A 248 6.01 17.31 28.29
C ASN A 248 6.51 15.91 27.90
N LYS A 249 6.03 15.42 26.76
CA LYS A 249 6.44 14.14 26.19
C LYS A 249 6.75 14.31 24.71
N VAL A 250 7.86 13.75 24.26
CA VAL A 250 8.23 13.63 22.83
C VAL A 250 8.29 12.18 22.46
N ALA A 251 7.53 11.77 21.46
CA ALA A 251 7.58 10.43 20.88
C ALA A 251 8.24 10.49 19.50
N VAL A 252 9.27 9.68 19.27
CA VAL A 252 9.89 9.51 17.96
C VAL A 252 9.61 8.10 17.48
N THR A 253 9.20 7.95 16.23
CA THR A 253 8.88 6.64 15.63
C THR A 253 9.47 6.56 14.24
N ALA A 254 10.03 5.41 13.91
CA ALA A 254 10.46 5.04 12.57
C ALA A 254 9.71 3.77 12.12
N GLU A 255 9.35 3.73 10.85
CA GLU A 255 8.65 2.60 10.25
C GLU A 255 9.23 2.29 8.87
N VAL A 256 9.35 1.01 8.56
CA VAL A 256 9.75 0.50 7.25
C VAL A 256 8.61 -0.40 6.76
N SER A 257 8.25 -0.27 5.48
CA SER A 257 7.28 -1.18 4.89
C SER A 257 7.68 -1.67 3.52
N LYS A 258 7.17 -2.85 3.15
CA LYS A 258 7.38 -3.47 1.85
C LYS A 258 6.10 -4.17 1.40
N LEU A 259 5.73 -3.96 0.14
CA LEU A 259 4.69 -4.77 -0.49
C LEU A 259 5.21 -6.19 -0.71
N LEU A 260 4.46 -7.17 -0.22
CA LEU A 260 4.74 -8.60 -0.40
C LEU A 260 4.01 -9.14 -1.65
N VAL A 261 4.26 -8.49 -2.77
CA VAL A 261 3.65 -8.77 -4.07
C VAL A 261 4.78 -8.84 -5.09
N PRO A 262 4.71 -9.77 -6.05
CA PRO A 262 5.77 -9.92 -7.05
C PRO A 262 6.06 -8.63 -7.80
N THR A 263 7.35 -8.38 -8.03
CA THR A 263 7.82 -7.24 -8.82
C THR A 263 7.60 -7.52 -10.31
N PRO A 264 7.09 -6.55 -11.10
CA PRO A 264 6.97 -6.72 -12.54
C PRO A 264 8.32 -7.05 -13.18
N PRO A 265 8.44 -8.16 -13.95
CA PRO A 265 9.66 -8.50 -14.67
C PRO A 265 9.91 -7.52 -15.83
N VAL A 266 11.08 -7.58 -16.41
CA VAL A 266 11.34 -6.93 -17.69
C VAL A 266 10.82 -7.82 -18.80
N TYR A 267 9.82 -7.34 -19.52
CA TYR A 267 9.31 -8.01 -20.69
C TYR A 267 10.07 -7.55 -21.94
N GLY A 268 10.05 -8.37 -22.96
CA GLY A 268 10.53 -8.05 -24.30
C GLY A 268 9.63 -8.59 -25.36
N THR A 269 9.79 -8.06 -26.56
CA THR A 269 9.10 -8.51 -27.75
C THR A 269 10.11 -9.26 -28.64
N GLU A 270 9.86 -10.56 -28.83
CA GLU A 270 10.62 -11.37 -29.77
C GLU A 270 10.13 -11.10 -31.19
N ARG A 271 11.05 -10.68 -32.07
CA ARG A 271 10.77 -10.33 -33.47
C ARG A 271 11.74 -11.06 -34.39
N GLU A 272 11.24 -11.44 -35.53
CA GLU A 272 12.12 -11.81 -36.67
C GLU A 272 12.97 -10.62 -37.06
N PHE A 273 14.17 -10.87 -37.58
CA PHE A 273 14.97 -9.82 -38.22
C PHE A 273 15.69 -10.35 -39.45
N THR A 274 16.02 -9.44 -40.36
CA THR A 274 16.84 -9.72 -41.53
C THR A 274 18.23 -9.22 -41.21
N ASP A 275 19.19 -10.16 -41.17
CA ASP A 275 20.60 -9.87 -40.93
C ASP A 275 21.24 -9.37 -42.22
N ASN A 276 21.33 -8.05 -42.39
CA ASN A 276 21.85 -7.40 -43.60
C ASN A 276 23.38 -7.36 -43.62
N ASN A 277 24.04 -7.47 -42.45
CA ASN A 277 25.49 -7.44 -42.33
C ASN A 277 26.14 -8.84 -42.23
N GLY A 278 25.33 -9.89 -42.05
CA GLY A 278 25.77 -11.28 -42.03
C GLY A 278 26.49 -11.73 -40.76
N ASN A 279 26.33 -10.98 -39.62
CA ASN A 279 27.03 -11.25 -38.38
C ASN A 279 26.24 -12.22 -37.43
N GLY A 280 24.99 -12.50 -37.75
CA GLY A 280 24.12 -13.39 -36.98
C GLY A 280 23.53 -12.78 -35.72
N VAL A 281 23.68 -11.48 -35.48
CA VAL A 281 23.18 -10.73 -34.32
C VAL A 281 22.44 -9.50 -34.85
N TYR A 282 21.28 -9.20 -34.26
CA TYR A 282 20.52 -8.02 -34.63
C TYR A 282 21.27 -6.73 -34.28
N ASP A 283 21.41 -5.86 -35.27
CA ASP A 283 21.99 -4.55 -35.13
C ASP A 283 20.99 -3.50 -35.65
N ALA A 284 20.55 -2.60 -34.76
CA ALA A 284 19.51 -1.61 -35.07
C ALA A 284 19.87 -0.63 -36.18
N ASP A 285 21.16 -0.46 -36.45
CA ASP A 285 21.66 0.47 -37.50
C ASP A 285 21.70 -0.17 -38.90
N THR A 286 21.76 -1.50 -38.97
CA THR A 286 21.98 -2.22 -40.24
C THR A 286 20.89 -3.22 -40.62
N ASP A 287 20.14 -3.73 -39.62
CA ASP A 287 19.21 -4.83 -39.81
C ASP A 287 17.75 -4.39 -39.74
N ASP A 288 16.89 -5.07 -40.48
CA ASP A 288 15.46 -4.78 -40.50
C ASP A 288 14.67 -5.70 -39.59
N LEU A 289 13.78 -5.11 -38.76
CA LEU A 289 12.86 -5.88 -37.92
C LEU A 289 11.67 -6.41 -38.74
N GLY A 290 11.42 -7.71 -38.59
CA GLY A 290 10.29 -8.41 -39.18
C GLY A 290 9.07 -8.51 -38.24
N ASN A 291 8.33 -9.60 -38.41
CA ASN A 291 7.11 -9.88 -37.64
C ASN A 291 7.39 -10.12 -36.15
N VAL A 292 6.39 -9.81 -35.32
CA VAL A 292 6.39 -10.19 -33.91
C VAL A 292 6.12 -11.68 -33.81
N VAL A 293 7.01 -12.42 -33.13
CA VAL A 293 6.88 -13.86 -32.85
C VAL A 293 6.22 -14.06 -31.51
N ASN A 294 6.70 -13.33 -30.47
CA ASN A 294 6.15 -13.38 -29.13
C ASN A 294 6.26 -11.99 -28.48
N SER A 295 5.17 -11.49 -27.92
CA SER A 295 5.10 -10.13 -27.35
C SER A 295 5.39 -10.02 -25.87
N ASN A 296 5.52 -11.15 -25.13
CA ASN A 296 5.63 -11.14 -23.67
C ASN A 296 6.70 -12.14 -23.19
N VAL A 297 7.92 -12.02 -23.70
CA VAL A 297 9.06 -12.81 -23.24
C VAL A 297 9.66 -12.15 -22.01
N ILE A 298 9.78 -12.88 -20.91
CA ILE A 298 10.49 -12.40 -19.70
C ILE A 298 11.99 -12.42 -19.99
N ILE A 299 12.62 -11.25 -19.95
CA ILE A 299 14.08 -11.08 -20.17
C ILE A 299 14.80 -11.16 -18.82
N GLU A 300 14.28 -10.43 -17.81
CA GLU A 300 14.86 -10.36 -16.48
C GLU A 300 13.75 -10.37 -15.43
N GLY A 301 14.04 -10.92 -14.24
CA GLY A 301 13.09 -11.09 -13.16
C GLY A 301 12.45 -12.47 -13.15
N LYS A 302 11.32 -12.60 -12.47
CA LYS A 302 10.56 -13.86 -12.35
C LYS A 302 9.14 -13.69 -12.83
N ASP A 303 8.52 -14.80 -13.24
CA ASP A 303 7.11 -14.82 -13.61
C ASP A 303 6.24 -14.39 -12.42
N PRO A 304 5.44 -13.31 -12.55
CA PRO A 304 4.56 -12.85 -11.49
C PRO A 304 3.25 -13.66 -11.39
N ASP A 305 2.95 -14.54 -12.36
CA ASP A 305 1.74 -15.34 -12.34
C ASP A 305 1.89 -16.57 -11.43
N VAL A 306 1.97 -16.29 -10.15
CA VAL A 306 2.11 -17.30 -9.09
C VAL A 306 0.95 -17.19 -8.09
N SER A 307 0.79 -18.22 -7.24
CA SER A 307 -0.18 -18.15 -6.14
C SER A 307 0.16 -17.02 -5.17
N PHE A 308 -0.82 -16.51 -4.42
CA PHE A 308 -0.57 -15.38 -3.49
C PHE A 308 0.49 -15.72 -2.42
N ILE A 309 0.51 -16.97 -1.92
CA ILE A 309 1.53 -17.41 -0.95
C ILE A 309 2.92 -17.41 -1.60
N SER A 310 3.04 -17.99 -2.81
CA SER A 310 4.30 -17.97 -3.55
C SER A 310 4.76 -16.56 -3.85
N GLY A 311 3.84 -15.65 -4.19
CA GLY A 311 4.12 -14.24 -4.44
C GLY A 311 4.72 -13.52 -3.24
N ILE A 312 4.24 -13.81 -2.02
CA ILE A 312 4.79 -13.25 -0.78
C ILE A 312 6.27 -13.60 -0.62
N PHE A 313 6.65 -14.87 -0.81
CA PHE A 313 8.05 -15.30 -0.69
C PHE A 313 8.90 -14.84 -1.88
N GLN A 314 8.32 -14.83 -3.08
CA GLN A 314 9.01 -14.40 -4.29
C GLN A 314 9.40 -12.93 -4.22
N SER A 315 8.56 -12.07 -3.65
CA SER A 315 8.75 -10.61 -3.53
C SER A 315 10.02 -10.18 -2.80
N PHE A 316 10.76 -11.09 -2.16
CA PHE A 316 12.05 -10.81 -1.52
C PHE A 316 13.26 -11.07 -2.42
N GLY A 317 13.07 -11.43 -3.68
CA GLY A 317 14.20 -11.75 -4.57
C GLY A 317 13.75 -11.96 -6.02
N ASP A 318 12.84 -11.15 -6.52
CA ASP A 318 12.32 -11.21 -7.89
C ASP A 318 12.57 -9.93 -8.70
N ALA A 319 13.08 -8.89 -8.06
CA ALA A 319 13.40 -7.66 -8.76
C ALA A 319 14.46 -7.91 -9.84
N PRO A 320 14.19 -7.55 -11.12
CA PRO A 320 15.10 -7.76 -12.25
C PRO A 320 16.48 -7.14 -12.04
N GLY A 321 16.56 -5.95 -11.43
CA GLY A 321 17.84 -5.30 -11.07
C GLY A 321 18.54 -5.88 -9.85
N GLY A 322 18.11 -7.07 -9.37
CA GLY A 322 18.69 -7.79 -8.25
C GLY A 322 18.55 -7.06 -6.91
N PHE A 323 19.43 -7.36 -5.96
CA PHE A 323 19.36 -6.89 -4.58
C PHE A 323 19.29 -5.36 -4.44
N ASN A 324 19.96 -4.60 -5.32
CA ASN A 324 19.89 -3.14 -5.29
C ASN A 324 18.49 -2.61 -5.65
N GLU A 325 17.75 -3.31 -6.47
CA GLU A 325 16.37 -2.94 -6.78
C GLU A 325 15.41 -3.40 -5.70
N GLU A 326 15.62 -4.59 -5.11
CA GLU A 326 14.88 -5.06 -3.93
C GLU A 326 14.90 -4.02 -2.79
N LEU A 327 16.04 -3.40 -2.53
CA LEU A 327 16.16 -2.35 -1.51
C LEU A 327 15.33 -1.10 -1.84
N LYS A 328 15.06 -0.83 -3.12
CA LYS A 328 14.22 0.30 -3.54
C LYS A 328 12.73 0.07 -3.32
N GLU A 329 12.30 -1.16 -3.05
CA GLU A 329 10.91 -1.51 -2.76
C GLU A 329 10.49 -1.23 -1.32
N PHE A 330 11.47 -1.00 -0.45
CA PHE A 330 11.18 -0.58 0.91
C PHE A 330 10.84 0.91 0.96
N THR A 331 9.76 1.21 1.66
CA THR A 331 9.39 2.58 2.01
C THR A 331 9.81 2.88 3.44
N TYR A 332 10.14 4.12 3.72
CA TYR A 332 10.63 4.57 5.03
C TYR A 332 9.82 5.75 5.51
N ALA A 333 9.45 5.71 6.77
CA ALA A 333 8.78 6.81 7.43
C ALA A 333 9.49 7.14 8.75
N LEU A 334 9.61 8.42 9.04
CA LEU A 334 10.14 8.94 10.31
C LEU A 334 9.20 10.03 10.80
N GLY A 335 8.78 9.95 12.07
CA GLY A 335 7.86 10.91 12.64
C GLY A 335 8.16 11.21 14.10
N ALA A 336 7.80 12.43 14.50
CA ALA A 336 7.87 12.88 15.87
C ALA A 336 6.53 13.48 16.30
N GLU A 337 6.14 13.21 17.54
CA GLU A 337 4.94 13.75 18.17
C GLU A 337 5.35 14.38 19.50
N TYR A 338 5.09 15.68 19.65
CA TYR A 338 5.23 16.37 20.93
C TYR A 338 3.85 16.52 21.56
N LEU A 339 3.71 16.03 22.79
CA LEU A 339 2.49 16.11 23.58
C LEU A 339 2.72 17.08 24.73
N TYR A 340 1.83 18.09 24.86
CA TYR A 340 1.80 19.03 25.94
C TYR A 340 0.53 18.82 26.78
N GLN A 341 0.71 18.49 28.06
CA GLN A 341 -0.37 18.21 29.03
C GLN A 341 -1.36 17.14 28.55
N GLU A 342 -0.91 16.20 27.72
CA GLU A 342 -1.76 15.22 27.02
C GLU A 342 -2.98 15.83 26.27
N SER A 343 -3.01 17.16 26.15
CA SER A 343 -4.12 17.90 25.55
C SER A 343 -3.77 18.48 24.19
N PHE A 344 -2.54 18.91 23.99
CA PHE A 344 -2.07 19.44 22.71
C PHE A 344 -1.01 18.53 22.12
N ALA A 345 -1.14 18.25 20.84
CA ALA A 345 -0.18 17.47 20.08
C ALA A 345 0.33 18.27 18.88
N PHE A 346 1.64 18.27 18.66
CA PHE A 346 2.26 18.76 17.44
C PHE A 346 3.04 17.62 16.82
N ARG A 347 2.90 17.45 15.51
CA ARG A 347 3.48 16.31 14.77
C ARG A 347 4.23 16.80 13.57
N ALA A 348 5.33 16.12 13.28
CA ALA A 348 6.08 16.28 12.04
C ALA A 348 6.48 14.88 11.54
N GLY A 349 6.37 14.67 10.25
CA GLY A 349 6.67 13.40 9.63
C GLY A 349 7.32 13.55 8.27
N TYR A 350 8.08 12.53 7.89
CA TYR A 350 8.67 12.37 6.57
C TYR A 350 8.41 10.98 6.05
N PHE A 351 7.99 10.87 4.81
CA PHE A 351 7.80 9.61 4.09
C PHE A 351 8.62 9.60 2.82
N ASN A 352 9.23 8.44 2.53
CA ASN A 352 10.04 8.24 1.34
C ASN A 352 9.74 6.89 0.68
N GLU A 353 9.43 6.95 -0.60
CA GLU A 353 9.34 5.83 -1.53
C GLU A 353 10.27 6.10 -2.72
N ASN A 354 10.92 5.06 -3.23
CA ASN A 354 11.88 5.23 -4.33
C ASN A 354 11.19 5.71 -5.61
N GLU A 355 11.90 6.54 -6.39
CA GLU A 355 11.37 7.12 -7.64
C GLU A 355 10.97 6.08 -8.68
N SER A 356 11.63 4.94 -8.72
CA SER A 356 11.31 3.85 -9.66
C SER A 356 10.17 2.92 -9.16
N LYS A 357 9.67 3.11 -7.91
CA LYS A 357 8.68 2.22 -7.28
C LYS A 357 7.39 2.91 -6.85
N GLY A 358 7.22 4.21 -7.17
CA GLY A 358 6.02 4.98 -6.84
C GLY A 358 6.28 6.46 -6.59
N ALA A 359 7.54 6.83 -6.27
CA ALA A 359 8.02 8.21 -6.18
C ALA A 359 7.33 9.09 -5.12
N ARG A 360 6.64 8.52 -4.13
CA ARG A 360 6.01 9.31 -3.07
C ARG A 360 7.05 9.78 -2.06
N LYS A 361 7.30 11.08 -2.01
CA LYS A 361 8.16 11.72 -1.01
C LYS A 361 7.46 12.95 -0.49
N PHE A 362 7.28 13.03 0.81
CA PHE A 362 6.59 14.18 1.40
C PHE A 362 6.99 14.41 2.84
N PHE A 363 6.83 15.67 3.25
CA PHE A 363 6.78 16.07 4.64
C PHE A 363 5.33 16.26 5.06
N ALA A 364 5.03 15.97 6.31
CA ALA A 364 3.72 16.19 6.88
C ALA A 364 3.84 16.95 8.21
N LEU A 365 2.88 17.80 8.47
CA LEU A 365 2.70 18.45 9.75
C LEU A 365 1.31 18.11 10.28
N GLY A 366 1.20 17.96 11.59
CA GLY A 366 -0.05 17.68 12.25
C GLY A 366 -0.20 18.45 13.56
N ALA A 367 -1.44 18.69 13.94
CA ALA A 367 -1.81 19.24 15.23
C ALA A 367 -2.99 18.46 15.80
N GLY A 368 -3.01 18.26 17.10
CA GLY A 368 -4.09 17.58 17.81
C GLY A 368 -4.50 18.36 19.05
N PHE A 369 -5.78 18.27 19.37
CA PHE A 369 -6.34 18.82 20.59
C PHE A 369 -7.26 17.80 21.25
N LYS A 370 -7.01 17.53 22.54
CA LYS A 370 -7.79 16.61 23.36
C LYS A 370 -8.48 17.42 24.48
N TYR A 371 -9.76 17.25 24.56
CA TYR A 371 -10.55 17.76 25.68
C TYR A 371 -11.50 16.69 26.19
N ASN A 372 -11.32 16.31 27.45
CA ASN A 372 -12.07 15.20 28.03
C ASN A 372 -11.91 13.88 27.22
N VAL A 373 -13.03 13.44 26.65
CA VAL A 373 -13.12 12.21 25.84
C VAL A 373 -12.91 12.45 24.35
N ILE A 374 -12.85 13.70 23.92
CA ILE A 374 -12.82 14.09 22.51
C ILE A 374 -11.39 14.47 22.10
N ASN A 375 -10.89 13.88 21.01
CA ASN A 375 -9.68 14.34 20.33
C ASN A 375 -10.04 14.78 18.92
N VAL A 376 -9.48 15.92 18.52
CA VAL A 376 -9.54 16.45 17.15
C VAL A 376 -8.13 16.51 16.62
N ASP A 377 -7.89 15.90 15.47
CA ASP A 377 -6.58 15.93 14.83
C ASP A 377 -6.70 16.47 13.40
N LEU A 378 -5.72 17.28 13.03
CA LEU A 378 -5.55 17.85 11.70
C LEU A 378 -4.16 17.52 11.19
N SER A 379 -4.03 17.30 9.89
CA SER A 379 -2.72 17.18 9.25
C SER A 379 -2.73 17.73 7.84
N TYR A 380 -1.56 18.17 7.41
CA TYR A 380 -1.33 18.72 6.08
C TYR A 380 -0.05 18.11 5.49
N LEU A 381 -0.10 17.76 4.20
CA LEU A 381 0.98 17.11 3.49
C LEU A 381 1.59 18.07 2.46
N PHE A 382 2.93 18.12 2.46
CA PHE A 382 3.76 18.88 1.52
C PHE A 382 4.55 17.90 0.67
N SER A 383 4.23 17.75 -0.62
CA SER A 383 5.01 16.90 -1.51
C SER A 383 6.41 17.49 -1.74
N SER A 384 7.41 16.62 -1.70
CA SER A 384 8.81 16.95 -2.06
C SER A 384 9.27 16.19 -3.30
N SER A 385 8.39 15.43 -3.93
CA SER A 385 8.65 14.68 -5.16
C SER A 385 8.38 15.54 -6.40
N LYS A 386 9.05 15.19 -7.50
CA LYS A 386 8.73 15.73 -8.85
C LYS A 386 7.38 15.19 -9.36
N VAL A 387 6.97 14.01 -8.89
CA VAL A 387 5.66 13.41 -9.19
C VAL A 387 4.67 13.92 -8.15
N GLN A 388 3.57 14.50 -8.61
CA GLN A 388 2.53 14.99 -7.70
C GLN A 388 1.87 13.82 -6.97
N SER A 389 1.85 13.90 -5.65
CA SER A 389 1.11 12.94 -4.83
C SER A 389 -0.39 13.20 -4.95
N PRO A 390 -1.24 12.18 -5.10
CA PRO A 390 -2.70 12.34 -5.02
C PRO A 390 -3.20 12.96 -3.71
N LEU A 391 -2.38 12.92 -2.67
CA LEU A 391 -2.64 13.47 -1.33
C LEU A 391 -1.97 14.81 -1.10
N GLU A 392 -1.32 15.39 -2.11
CA GLU A 392 -0.63 16.67 -2.01
C GLU A 392 -1.62 17.81 -1.72
N SER A 393 -1.21 18.69 -0.81
CA SER A 393 -2.02 19.83 -0.36
C SER A 393 -3.37 19.44 0.25
N THR A 394 -3.47 18.22 0.79
CA THR A 394 -4.69 17.71 1.40
C THR A 394 -4.69 18.01 2.89
N LEU A 395 -5.75 18.64 3.37
CA LEU A 395 -6.05 18.76 4.80
C LEU A 395 -6.87 17.55 5.22
N ARG A 396 -6.36 16.77 6.16
CA ARG A 396 -7.04 15.62 6.74
C ARG A 396 -7.58 15.97 8.10
N PHE A 397 -8.75 15.45 8.41
CA PHE A 397 -9.46 15.68 9.65
C PHE A 397 -9.82 14.35 10.31
N SER A 398 -9.59 14.27 11.63
CA SER A 398 -9.95 13.11 12.43
C SER A 398 -10.60 13.52 13.75
N LEU A 399 -11.61 12.78 14.15
CA LEU A 399 -12.33 12.94 15.40
C LEU A 399 -12.31 11.60 16.14
N THR A 400 -11.96 11.65 17.42
CA THR A 400 -11.91 10.47 18.28
C THR A 400 -12.69 10.72 19.58
N PHE A 401 -13.42 9.71 20.02
CA PHE A 401 -14.09 9.66 21.32
C PHE A 401 -13.49 8.51 22.14
N ASN A 402 -12.80 8.84 23.24
CA ASN A 402 -12.21 7.87 24.17
C ASN A 402 -13.14 7.71 25.38
N LEU A 403 -13.86 6.59 25.42
CA LEU A 403 -14.84 6.32 26.46
C LEU A 403 -14.22 5.49 27.59
N GLY A 404 -14.50 5.85 28.85
CA GLY A 404 -13.88 5.20 29.99
C GLY A 404 -12.36 5.42 30.02
N ALA A 405 -11.90 6.64 29.75
CA ALA A 405 -10.49 7.01 29.88
C ALA A 405 -10.00 6.78 31.33
N GLY A 406 -8.80 6.20 31.48
CA GLY A 406 -8.25 5.83 32.79
C GLY A 406 -8.85 4.58 33.42
N THR A 407 -9.70 3.80 32.70
CA THR A 407 -10.17 2.50 33.19
C THR A 407 -9.01 1.51 33.33
N TYR A 408 -8.01 1.61 32.46
CA TYR A 408 -6.80 0.78 32.48
C TYR A 408 -5.57 1.64 32.67
N SER A 409 -4.60 1.12 33.42
CA SER A 409 -3.31 1.79 33.61
C SER A 409 -2.47 1.72 32.34
N GLU A 410 -1.69 2.74 32.09
CA GLU A 410 -0.55 2.67 31.17
C GLU A 410 0.60 2.00 31.91
N TYR A 411 1.08 0.86 31.43
CA TYR A 411 2.19 0.13 32.05
C TYR A 411 3.52 0.64 31.53
#